data_a875b64b5718625939fc35406050305c
#
_entry.id   a875b64b5718625939fc35406050305c
#
_cell.length_a   1.000
_cell.length_b   1.000
_cell.length_c   1.000
_cell.angle_alpha   90.00
_cell.angle_beta   90.00
_cell.angle_gamma   90.00
#
_symmetry.space_group_name_H-M   'P 1'
#
loop_
_entity.id
_entity.type
_entity.pdbx_description
1 polymer ?
#
loop_
_entity_poly.entity_id
_entity_poly.type
_entity_poly.pdbx_seq_one_letter_code
_entity_poly.pdbx_strand_id
1 'polypeptide(L)'
;MSVTLINNENNERYEFETIESTRGPKAVDFSKLFETTGFFSYDPGYSSTAGCQSKISYVNGKKGELYYRGHKIEDLVAKYKYVDVCKLLLTGELPKNQEESLEFELELRHRSFVHESLLNMFSAFPTNAHPMAKLSSGVSILSTLYSTHQNMHTEEDYQTMARRIVAKIPTLAAICYRNEVGAPIIYPDIARSYVENILFMLRGYPYSRLKHTTQGEVGITPLEIEAFDKILTLHADHSQNASSTTVRNVASTGVHPYAAISAGISALWGHLHGGANEKVLLQLEEIGDVKNVDKYIARVKDKNDSFKLMGFGHRVYKSYDPRAKILKGLKDELHQKGVKMDERLSEIAAKVEEIALKDEYFIERNLYPNVDFYSGTILRALKIPVRFFTPVFVIGRTVGWCAQLLEHVKSPQARITRPRQVYVGD
;
A
#
# COMPACT_ATOMS: atom_id res chain seq x y z
N MET A 1 -0.86 -18.40 29.89
CA MET A 1 -1.70 -17.50 30.70
C MET A 1 -3.09 -17.57 30.11
N SER A 2 -4.15 -17.42 30.95
CA SER A 2 -5.55 -17.50 30.52
C SER A 2 -6.31 -16.25 30.91
N VAL A 3 -7.48 -16.07 30.30
CA VAL A 3 -8.50 -15.08 30.63
C VAL A 3 -9.78 -15.82 30.89
N THR A 4 -10.50 -15.47 31.96
CA THR A 4 -11.77 -16.09 32.32
C THR A 4 -12.94 -15.22 31.88
N LEU A 5 -13.84 -15.77 31.07
CA LEU A 5 -15.15 -15.19 30.76
C LEU A 5 -16.18 -15.78 31.74
N ILE A 6 -16.97 -14.93 32.34
CA ILE A 6 -18.04 -15.36 33.29
C ILE A 6 -19.39 -15.02 32.67
N ASN A 7 -20.26 -16.02 32.54
CA ASN A 7 -21.65 -15.80 32.19
C ASN A 7 -22.42 -15.41 33.47
N ASN A 8 -22.85 -14.15 33.54
CA ASN A 8 -23.54 -13.62 34.71
C ASN A 8 -24.95 -14.20 34.93
N GLU A 9 -25.53 -14.88 33.94
CA GLU A 9 -26.84 -15.49 34.08
C GLU A 9 -26.83 -16.77 34.91
N ASN A 10 -25.77 -17.56 34.78
CA ASN A 10 -25.62 -18.86 35.42
C ASN A 10 -24.36 -19.03 36.25
N ASN A 11 -23.47 -17.98 36.31
CA ASN A 11 -22.17 -17.98 36.96
C ASN A 11 -21.17 -19.02 36.40
N GLU A 12 -21.40 -19.55 35.22
CA GLU A 12 -20.43 -20.42 34.58
C GLU A 12 -19.17 -19.65 34.16
N ARG A 13 -18.03 -20.32 34.31
CA ARG A 13 -16.69 -19.75 34.05
C ARG A 13 -16.03 -20.53 32.93
N TYR A 14 -15.52 -19.81 31.94
CA TYR A 14 -14.84 -20.37 30.78
C TYR A 14 -13.45 -19.76 30.65
N GLU A 15 -12.44 -20.60 30.57
CA GLU A 15 -11.04 -20.16 30.42
C GLU A 15 -10.62 -20.19 28.95
N PHE A 16 -9.98 -19.11 28.51
CA PHE A 16 -9.41 -18.95 27.17
C PHE A 16 -7.92 -18.67 27.27
N GLU A 17 -7.13 -19.34 26.46
CA GLU A 17 -5.69 -19.15 26.40
C GLU A 17 -5.34 -17.78 25.81
N THR A 18 -4.18 -17.25 26.21
CA THR A 18 -3.63 -16.05 25.61
C THR A 18 -2.50 -16.40 24.66
N ILE A 19 -2.47 -15.69 23.51
CA ILE A 19 -1.40 -15.75 22.53
C ILE A 19 -0.43 -14.61 22.81
N GLU A 20 0.83 -14.95 23.07
CA GLU A 20 1.91 -13.98 23.26
C GLU A 20 2.29 -13.35 21.91
N SER A 21 2.51 -12.04 21.90
CA SER A 21 3.10 -11.36 20.76
C SER A 21 4.56 -11.01 21.07
N THR A 22 5.42 -11.06 20.06
CA THR A 22 6.82 -10.62 20.21
C THR A 22 6.92 -9.10 20.38
N ARG A 23 5.95 -8.37 19.87
CA ARG A 23 5.78 -6.92 20.07
C ARG A 23 4.28 -6.61 20.14
N GLY A 24 3.90 -5.71 21.06
CA GLY A 24 2.52 -5.26 21.22
C GLY A 24 1.71 -6.05 22.26
N PRO A 25 0.39 -5.91 22.28
CA PRO A 25 -0.48 -6.56 23.25
C PRO A 25 -0.62 -8.06 22.99
N LYS A 26 -0.94 -8.81 24.04
CA LYS A 26 -1.38 -10.21 23.94
C LYS A 26 -2.76 -10.28 23.29
N ALA A 27 -3.07 -11.40 22.66
CA ALA A 27 -4.41 -11.70 22.19
C ALA A 27 -5.04 -12.81 23.04
N VAL A 28 -6.35 -12.83 23.16
CA VAL A 28 -7.11 -13.95 23.72
C VAL A 28 -7.53 -14.85 22.55
N ASP A 29 -7.27 -16.14 22.66
CA ASP A 29 -7.70 -17.11 21.63
C ASP A 29 -9.18 -17.46 21.82
N PHE A 30 -10.02 -16.82 21.04
CA PHE A 30 -11.47 -17.09 20.99
C PHE A 30 -11.88 -18.10 19.92
N SER A 31 -10.93 -18.85 19.33
CA SER A 31 -11.26 -19.82 18.27
C SER A 31 -12.32 -20.86 18.67
N LYS A 32 -12.34 -21.23 19.95
CA LYS A 32 -13.31 -22.17 20.55
C LYS A 32 -14.48 -21.50 21.30
N LEU A 33 -14.58 -20.18 21.29
CA LEU A 33 -15.59 -19.45 22.06
C LEU A 33 -17.00 -20.01 21.87
N PHE A 34 -17.41 -20.20 20.60
CA PHE A 34 -18.76 -20.68 20.30
C PHE A 34 -19.00 -22.13 20.73
N GLU A 35 -18.02 -23.00 20.52
CA GLU A 35 -18.14 -24.42 20.91
C GLU A 35 -18.26 -24.58 22.42
N THR A 36 -17.56 -23.72 23.18
CA THR A 36 -17.49 -23.81 24.62
C THR A 36 -18.64 -23.12 25.33
N THR A 37 -19.11 -21.98 24.79
CA THR A 37 -20.06 -21.11 25.51
C THR A 37 -21.42 -20.94 24.80
N GLY A 38 -21.51 -21.28 23.51
CA GLY A 38 -22.66 -20.94 22.65
C GLY A 38 -22.66 -19.48 22.19
N PHE A 39 -21.78 -18.63 22.71
CA PHE A 39 -21.64 -17.23 22.29
C PHE A 39 -20.59 -17.06 21.22
N PHE A 40 -20.66 -15.99 20.43
CA PHE A 40 -19.61 -15.56 19.54
C PHE A 40 -19.40 -14.03 19.63
N SER A 41 -18.20 -13.58 19.28
CA SER A 41 -17.84 -12.16 19.36
C SER A 41 -18.53 -11.36 18.25
N TYR A 42 -18.92 -10.12 18.55
CA TYR A 42 -19.39 -9.14 17.60
C TYR A 42 -18.45 -7.94 17.59
N ASP A 43 -17.66 -7.81 16.51
CA ASP A 43 -16.66 -6.74 16.32
C ASP A 43 -16.68 -6.23 14.88
N PRO A 44 -17.65 -5.33 14.54
CA PRO A 44 -17.74 -4.75 13.21
C PRO A 44 -16.46 -4.02 12.83
N GLY A 45 -15.85 -4.42 11.69
CA GLY A 45 -14.63 -3.83 11.19
C GLY A 45 -13.35 -4.27 11.91
N TYR A 46 -13.42 -5.31 12.76
CA TYR A 46 -12.25 -5.99 13.38
C TYR A 46 -11.34 -5.07 14.18
N SER A 47 -11.91 -4.17 14.96
CA SER A 47 -11.12 -3.20 15.75
C SER A 47 -10.36 -3.85 16.90
N SER A 48 -10.87 -4.97 17.44
CA SER A 48 -10.30 -5.73 18.54
C SER A 48 -9.99 -7.18 18.17
N THR A 49 -10.14 -7.56 16.90
CA THR A 49 -9.99 -8.94 16.44
C THR A 49 -8.71 -9.11 15.62
N ALA A 50 -7.83 -10.02 16.05
CA ALA A 50 -6.69 -10.47 15.27
C ALA A 50 -7.10 -11.64 14.38
N GLY A 51 -7.02 -11.47 13.07
CA GLY A 51 -7.38 -12.52 12.09
C GLY A 51 -6.24 -13.48 11.76
N CYS A 52 -5.02 -13.21 12.20
CA CYS A 52 -3.84 -14.05 11.96
C CYS A 52 -2.68 -13.69 12.88
N GLN A 53 -1.72 -14.59 12.99
CA GLN A 53 -0.36 -14.29 13.42
C GLN A 53 0.48 -13.94 12.20
N SER A 54 1.35 -12.92 12.30
CA SER A 54 2.18 -12.46 11.18
C SER A 54 3.57 -12.02 11.62
N LYS A 55 4.57 -12.33 10.79
CA LYS A 55 5.97 -11.89 10.94
C LYS A 55 6.34 -10.80 9.93
N ILE A 56 5.38 -10.30 9.13
CA ILE A 56 5.66 -9.40 7.99
C ILE A 56 5.86 -7.98 8.45
N SER A 57 4.88 -7.41 9.16
CA SER A 57 4.99 -6.03 9.65
C SER A 57 4.35 -5.86 11.02
N TYR A 58 4.91 -4.94 11.78
CA TYR A 58 4.39 -4.51 13.07
C TYR A 58 4.17 -3.00 13.08
N VAL A 59 3.02 -2.58 13.55
CA VAL A 59 2.62 -1.16 13.67
C VAL A 59 2.34 -0.84 15.14
N ASN A 60 3.07 0.12 15.70
CA ASN A 60 2.77 0.67 17.01
C ASN A 60 2.13 2.04 16.88
N GLY A 61 0.80 2.07 16.97
CA GLY A 61 0.06 3.32 16.79
C GLY A 61 0.29 4.36 17.89
N LYS A 62 0.60 3.93 19.12
CA LYS A 62 0.86 4.84 20.24
C LYS A 62 2.22 5.52 20.12
N LYS A 63 3.25 4.77 19.67
CA LYS A 63 4.62 5.28 19.54
C LYS A 63 4.93 5.83 18.15
N GLY A 64 4.06 5.62 17.16
CA GLY A 64 4.33 6.01 15.76
C GLY A 64 5.48 5.21 15.15
N GLU A 65 5.45 3.88 15.31
CA GLU A 65 6.50 2.99 14.81
C GLU A 65 5.96 2.03 13.76
N LEU A 66 6.74 1.78 12.73
CA LEU A 66 6.50 0.77 11.70
C LEU A 66 7.74 -0.08 11.48
N TYR A 67 7.56 -1.39 11.45
CA TYR A 67 8.63 -2.36 11.21
C TYR A 67 8.23 -3.32 10.09
N TYR A 68 9.17 -3.64 9.19
CA TYR A 68 9.06 -4.74 8.24
C TYR A 68 10.03 -5.83 8.64
N ARG A 69 9.54 -7.05 8.90
CA ARG A 69 10.37 -8.20 9.33
C ARG A 69 11.33 -7.85 10.47
N GLY A 70 10.92 -6.99 11.39
CA GLY A 70 11.73 -6.57 12.55
C GLY A 70 12.64 -5.37 12.32
N HIS A 71 12.80 -4.87 11.09
CA HIS A 71 13.58 -3.68 10.74
C HIS A 71 12.70 -2.43 10.79
N LYS A 72 13.20 -1.35 11.38
CA LYS A 72 12.49 -0.05 11.40
C LYS A 72 12.38 0.52 9.99
N ILE A 73 11.23 1.15 9.69
CA ILE A 73 10.99 1.75 8.38
C ILE A 73 11.99 2.85 8.05
N GLU A 74 12.42 3.62 9.05
CA GLU A 74 13.42 4.69 8.90
C GLU A 74 14.77 4.14 8.44
N ASP A 75 15.21 3.01 9.03
CA ASP A 75 16.45 2.34 8.65
C ASP A 75 16.38 1.75 7.24
N LEU A 76 15.23 1.15 6.88
CA LEU A 76 15.03 0.57 5.55
C LEU A 76 15.10 1.65 4.48
N VAL A 77 14.39 2.75 4.65
CA VAL A 77 14.37 3.87 3.68
C VAL A 77 15.73 4.57 3.56
N ALA A 78 16.51 4.59 4.64
CA ALA A 78 17.80 5.25 4.65
C ALA A 78 18.94 4.41 4.02
N LYS A 79 18.85 3.07 4.09
CA LYS A 79 19.99 2.17 3.79
C LYS A 79 19.77 1.23 2.61
N TYR A 80 18.51 0.99 2.22
CA TYR A 80 18.16 -0.06 1.28
C TYR A 80 17.27 0.46 0.15
N LYS A 81 17.36 -0.16 -1.02
CA LYS A 81 16.48 0.09 -2.15
C LYS A 81 15.15 -0.63 -1.95
N TYR A 82 14.11 -0.19 -2.65
CA TYR A 82 12.81 -0.87 -2.66
C TYR A 82 12.92 -2.36 -3.04
N VAL A 83 13.80 -2.72 -3.98
CA VAL A 83 14.01 -4.12 -4.36
C VAL A 83 14.58 -4.97 -3.22
N ASP A 84 15.43 -4.40 -2.37
CA ASP A 84 15.96 -5.08 -1.18
C ASP A 84 14.85 -5.29 -0.14
N VAL A 85 13.96 -4.31 -0.01
CA VAL A 85 12.77 -4.43 0.84
C VAL A 85 11.79 -5.45 0.26
N CYS A 86 11.66 -5.56 -1.07
CA CYS A 86 10.91 -6.63 -1.70
C CYS A 86 11.47 -8.01 -1.33
N LYS A 87 12.80 -8.19 -1.41
CA LYS A 87 13.46 -9.43 -0.99
C LYS A 87 13.15 -9.71 0.48
N LEU A 88 13.37 -8.74 1.36
CA LEU A 88 13.09 -8.87 2.80
C LEU A 88 11.65 -9.33 3.07
N LEU A 89 10.66 -8.69 2.47
CA LEU A 89 9.25 -9.02 2.70
C LEU A 89 8.90 -10.43 2.20
N LEU A 90 9.40 -10.84 1.05
CA LEU A 90 9.10 -12.14 0.44
C LEU A 90 9.85 -13.29 1.11
N THR A 91 11.14 -13.13 1.43
CA THR A 91 12.00 -14.20 1.94
C THR A 91 12.22 -14.15 3.45
N GLY A 92 12.06 -12.99 4.06
CA GLY A 92 12.38 -12.74 5.48
C GLY A 92 13.78 -12.20 5.71
N GLU A 93 14.62 -12.07 4.68
CA GLU A 93 16.02 -11.67 4.78
C GLU A 93 16.37 -10.53 3.83
N LEU A 94 17.16 -9.58 4.31
CA LEU A 94 17.80 -8.57 3.47
C LEU A 94 18.93 -9.20 2.64
N PRO A 95 19.30 -8.60 1.49
CA PRO A 95 20.49 -9.06 0.77
C PRO A 95 21.74 -8.89 1.63
N LYS A 96 22.62 -9.90 1.61
CA LYS A 96 23.85 -9.91 2.41
C LYS A 96 24.93 -8.95 1.86
N ASN A 97 24.86 -8.68 0.56
CA ASN A 97 25.80 -7.83 -0.15
C ASN A 97 25.15 -7.24 -1.41
N GLN A 98 25.89 -6.40 -2.12
CA GLN A 98 25.42 -5.74 -3.33
C GLN A 98 25.18 -6.71 -4.50
N GLU A 99 25.91 -7.82 -4.56
CA GLU A 99 25.77 -8.84 -5.60
C GLU A 99 24.41 -9.55 -5.46
N GLU A 100 24.04 -9.98 -4.27
CA GLU A 100 22.75 -10.61 -3.98
C GLU A 100 21.56 -9.65 -4.21
N SER A 101 21.75 -8.35 -3.90
CA SER A 101 20.77 -7.31 -4.23
C SER A 101 20.57 -7.18 -5.74
N LEU A 102 21.66 -7.14 -6.50
CA LEU A 102 21.63 -7.04 -7.96
C LEU A 102 21.01 -8.29 -8.60
N GLU A 103 21.36 -9.48 -8.12
CA GLU A 103 20.83 -10.74 -8.62
C GLU A 103 19.29 -10.77 -8.47
N PHE A 104 18.77 -10.42 -7.29
CA PHE A 104 17.33 -10.34 -7.06
C PHE A 104 16.66 -9.28 -7.94
N GLU A 105 17.29 -8.11 -8.08
CA GLU A 105 16.78 -7.06 -8.97
C GLU A 105 16.74 -7.52 -10.43
N LEU A 106 17.79 -8.20 -10.92
CA LEU A 106 17.85 -8.75 -12.28
C LEU A 106 16.75 -9.77 -12.53
N GLU A 107 16.48 -10.64 -11.56
CA GLU A 107 15.36 -11.60 -11.65
C GLU A 107 14.02 -10.88 -11.86
N LEU A 108 13.74 -9.80 -11.12
CA LEU A 108 12.52 -9.01 -11.29
C LEU A 108 12.47 -8.33 -12.67
N ARG A 109 13.59 -7.75 -13.15
CA ARG A 109 13.66 -7.11 -14.46
C ARG A 109 13.35 -8.11 -15.58
N HIS A 110 13.93 -9.30 -15.57
CA HIS A 110 13.66 -10.35 -16.57
C HIS A 110 12.21 -10.84 -16.55
N ARG A 111 11.52 -10.77 -15.41
CA ARG A 111 10.11 -11.18 -15.26
C ARG A 111 9.11 -10.05 -15.56
N SER A 112 9.56 -8.83 -15.86
CA SER A 112 8.71 -7.64 -16.00
C SER A 112 7.86 -7.62 -17.28
N PHE A 113 8.26 -8.35 -18.32
CA PHE A 113 7.51 -8.42 -19.56
C PHE A 113 6.16 -9.12 -19.39
N VAL A 114 5.14 -8.62 -20.05
CA VAL A 114 3.79 -9.20 -20.08
C VAL A 114 3.50 -9.79 -21.45
N HIS A 115 2.52 -10.69 -21.50
CA HIS A 115 2.13 -11.32 -22.76
C HIS A 115 1.46 -10.30 -23.70
N GLU A 116 1.79 -10.33 -25.01
CA GLU A 116 1.28 -9.41 -26.01
C GLU A 116 -0.26 -9.36 -26.08
N SER A 117 -0.95 -10.48 -25.85
CA SER A 117 -2.42 -10.50 -25.84
C SER A 117 -3.07 -9.53 -24.84
N LEU A 118 -2.34 -9.14 -23.78
CA LEU A 118 -2.82 -8.15 -22.82
C LEU A 118 -2.97 -6.77 -23.46
N LEU A 119 -2.13 -6.39 -24.43
CA LEU A 119 -2.23 -5.11 -25.10
C LEU A 119 -3.56 -4.97 -25.83
N ASN A 120 -4.03 -6.05 -26.50
CA ASN A 120 -5.32 -6.07 -27.17
C ASN A 120 -6.48 -5.88 -26.17
N MET A 121 -6.40 -6.51 -25.02
CA MET A 121 -7.38 -6.31 -23.96
C MET A 121 -7.39 -4.87 -23.44
N PHE A 122 -6.20 -4.30 -23.16
CA PHE A 122 -6.11 -2.92 -22.69
C PHE A 122 -6.59 -1.91 -23.73
N SER A 123 -6.39 -2.16 -25.02
CA SER A 123 -6.89 -1.31 -26.10
C SER A 123 -8.42 -1.33 -26.22
N ALA A 124 -9.07 -2.39 -25.75
CA ALA A 124 -10.53 -2.51 -25.72
C ALA A 124 -11.20 -1.74 -24.58
N PHE A 125 -10.45 -1.35 -23.55
CA PHE A 125 -11.02 -0.53 -22.48
C PHE A 125 -11.27 0.91 -22.95
N PRO A 126 -12.36 1.56 -22.51
CA PRO A 126 -12.54 2.99 -22.72
C PRO A 126 -11.35 3.78 -22.13
N THR A 127 -10.87 4.78 -22.87
CA THR A 127 -9.70 5.58 -22.44
C THR A 127 -9.95 6.27 -21.11
N ASN A 128 -11.18 6.73 -20.86
CA ASN A 128 -11.61 7.38 -19.62
C ASN A 128 -11.94 6.41 -18.46
N ALA A 129 -11.86 5.08 -18.67
CA ALA A 129 -12.07 4.11 -17.60
C ALA A 129 -11.04 4.31 -16.50
N HIS A 130 -11.46 4.12 -15.24
CA HIS A 130 -10.60 4.35 -14.09
C HIS A 130 -9.37 3.41 -14.11
N PRO A 131 -8.14 3.91 -13.92
CA PRO A 131 -6.93 3.10 -14.04
C PRO A 131 -6.91 1.91 -13.06
N MET A 132 -7.50 2.05 -11.88
CA MET A 132 -7.62 0.94 -10.93
C MET A 132 -8.50 -0.20 -11.45
N ALA A 133 -9.59 0.10 -12.16
CA ALA A 133 -10.43 -0.92 -12.79
C ALA A 133 -9.66 -1.67 -13.88
N LYS A 134 -8.97 -0.93 -14.76
CA LYS A 134 -8.11 -1.52 -15.80
C LYS A 134 -7.03 -2.40 -15.20
N LEU A 135 -6.35 -1.92 -14.15
CA LEU A 135 -5.25 -2.63 -13.49
C LEU A 135 -5.74 -3.91 -12.80
N SER A 136 -6.83 -3.85 -12.04
CA SER A 136 -7.44 -5.01 -11.39
C SER A 136 -7.82 -6.09 -12.42
N SER A 137 -8.47 -5.70 -13.52
CA SER A 137 -8.82 -6.60 -14.62
C SER A 137 -7.59 -7.20 -15.27
N GLY A 138 -6.57 -6.39 -15.55
CA GLY A 138 -5.31 -6.85 -16.16
C GLY A 138 -4.57 -7.86 -15.29
N VAL A 139 -4.54 -7.65 -13.99
CA VAL A 139 -3.93 -8.60 -13.06
C VAL A 139 -4.74 -9.91 -12.98
N SER A 140 -6.07 -9.83 -12.96
CA SER A 140 -6.92 -11.02 -12.96
C SER A 140 -6.69 -11.90 -14.18
N ILE A 141 -6.56 -11.31 -15.38
CA ILE A 141 -6.33 -12.05 -16.63
C ILE A 141 -4.97 -12.77 -16.65
N LEU A 142 -3.97 -12.32 -15.89
CA LEU A 142 -2.71 -13.06 -15.78
C LEU A 142 -2.92 -14.50 -15.31
N SER A 143 -3.99 -14.81 -14.57
CA SER A 143 -4.33 -16.17 -14.18
C SER A 143 -4.63 -17.10 -15.36
N THR A 144 -5.12 -16.56 -16.47
CA THR A 144 -5.39 -17.35 -17.69
C THR A 144 -4.14 -17.62 -18.51
N LEU A 145 -3.14 -16.74 -18.43
CA LEU A 145 -1.87 -16.86 -19.15
C LEU A 145 -0.85 -17.73 -18.42
N TYR A 146 -1.01 -17.87 -17.11
CA TYR A 146 -0.14 -18.67 -16.24
C TYR A 146 -0.91 -19.81 -15.57
N SER A 147 -1.85 -20.42 -16.29
CA SER A 147 -2.75 -21.48 -15.81
C SER A 147 -2.05 -22.76 -15.37
N THR A 148 -0.81 -23.01 -15.82
CA THR A 148 0.00 -24.16 -15.40
C THR A 148 0.28 -24.19 -13.89
N HIS A 149 -0.06 -23.10 -13.18
CA HIS A 149 0.06 -22.99 -11.73
C HIS A 149 -1.18 -23.48 -10.95
N GLN A 150 -2.13 -24.14 -11.57
CA GLN A 150 -3.19 -24.87 -10.86
C GLN A 150 -2.61 -25.98 -9.97
N ASN A 151 -1.37 -26.36 -10.21
CA ASN A 151 -0.61 -27.36 -9.46
C ASN A 151 0.55 -26.75 -8.66
N MET A 152 0.37 -25.56 -8.05
CA MET A 152 1.38 -25.02 -7.13
C MET A 152 1.40 -25.87 -5.86
N HIS A 153 2.45 -26.68 -5.71
CA HIS A 153 2.59 -27.60 -4.59
C HIS A 153 3.77 -27.27 -3.70
N THR A 154 4.75 -26.53 -4.22
CA THR A 154 5.99 -26.24 -3.51
C THR A 154 6.08 -24.77 -3.06
N GLU A 155 6.87 -24.54 -2.04
CA GLU A 155 7.20 -23.19 -1.59
C GLU A 155 7.82 -22.34 -2.72
N GLU A 156 8.68 -22.95 -3.54
CA GLU A 156 9.35 -22.28 -4.65
C GLU A 156 8.37 -21.85 -5.74
N ASP A 157 7.32 -22.62 -5.99
CA ASP A 157 6.26 -22.23 -6.94
C ASP A 157 5.59 -20.93 -6.50
N TYR A 158 5.23 -20.84 -5.21
CA TYR A 158 4.63 -19.64 -4.64
C TYR A 158 5.61 -18.44 -4.61
N GLN A 159 6.89 -18.68 -4.29
CA GLN A 159 7.93 -17.63 -4.32
C GLN A 159 8.14 -17.12 -5.74
N THR A 160 8.25 -18.01 -6.72
CA THR A 160 8.38 -17.65 -8.14
C THR A 160 7.17 -16.87 -8.62
N MET A 161 5.96 -17.27 -8.21
CA MET A 161 4.73 -16.52 -8.53
C MET A 161 4.73 -15.13 -7.91
N ALA A 162 5.11 -15.00 -6.65
CA ALA A 162 5.18 -13.70 -5.96
C ALA A 162 6.16 -12.75 -6.66
N ARG A 163 7.37 -13.20 -7.01
CA ARG A 163 8.35 -12.41 -7.77
C ARG A 163 7.80 -11.99 -9.14
N ARG A 164 7.09 -12.89 -9.83
CA ARG A 164 6.44 -12.60 -11.12
C ARG A 164 5.35 -11.53 -10.98
N ILE A 165 4.54 -11.60 -9.93
CA ILE A 165 3.51 -10.60 -9.64
C ILE A 165 4.15 -9.22 -9.41
N VAL A 166 5.13 -9.14 -8.50
CA VAL A 166 5.88 -7.91 -8.21
C VAL A 166 6.50 -7.33 -9.46
N ALA A 167 7.08 -8.16 -10.34
CA ALA A 167 7.72 -7.74 -11.56
C ALA A 167 6.76 -7.20 -12.62
N LYS A 168 5.55 -7.77 -12.77
CA LYS A 168 4.62 -7.48 -13.87
C LYS A 168 3.65 -6.33 -13.57
N ILE A 169 3.30 -6.11 -12.32
CA ILE A 169 2.33 -5.06 -11.96
C ILE A 169 2.78 -3.66 -12.40
N PRO A 170 4.05 -3.25 -12.27
CA PRO A 170 4.51 -1.97 -12.81
C PRO A 170 4.27 -1.82 -14.31
N THR A 171 4.52 -2.87 -15.09
CA THR A 171 4.30 -2.87 -16.54
C THR A 171 2.82 -2.73 -16.87
N LEU A 172 1.94 -3.47 -16.18
CA LEU A 172 0.49 -3.33 -16.36
C LEU A 172 0.00 -1.94 -15.98
N ALA A 173 0.51 -1.37 -14.89
CA ALA A 173 0.19 -0.01 -14.48
C ALA A 173 0.63 1.01 -15.55
N ALA A 174 1.82 0.85 -16.11
CA ALA A 174 2.30 1.71 -17.19
C ALA A 174 1.45 1.58 -18.46
N ILE A 175 1.03 0.37 -18.82
CA ILE A 175 0.09 0.15 -19.97
C ILE A 175 -1.23 0.87 -19.69
N CYS A 176 -1.80 0.78 -18.49
CA CYS A 176 -3.02 1.51 -18.11
C CYS A 176 -2.85 3.01 -18.33
N TYR A 177 -1.72 3.57 -17.89
CA TYR A 177 -1.42 5.00 -18.02
C TYR A 177 -1.29 5.41 -19.49
N ARG A 178 -0.48 4.68 -20.27
CA ARG A 178 -0.25 4.96 -21.68
C ARG A 178 -1.54 4.88 -22.51
N ASN A 179 -2.38 3.90 -22.22
CA ASN A 179 -3.71 3.80 -22.84
C ASN A 179 -4.60 5.00 -22.49
N GLU A 180 -4.57 5.49 -21.24
CA GLU A 180 -5.38 6.64 -20.82
C GLU A 180 -4.98 7.93 -21.53
N VAL A 181 -3.68 8.18 -21.67
CA VAL A 181 -3.16 9.40 -22.33
C VAL A 181 -3.02 9.27 -23.85
N GLY A 182 -3.37 8.12 -24.43
CA GLY A 182 -3.25 7.87 -25.86
C GLY A 182 -1.79 7.82 -26.36
N ALA A 183 -0.84 7.50 -25.48
CA ALA A 183 0.58 7.45 -25.79
C ALA A 183 1.03 6.02 -26.19
N PRO A 184 2.09 5.88 -26.99
CA PRO A 184 2.66 4.58 -27.32
C PRO A 184 3.09 3.82 -26.08
N ILE A 185 2.85 2.50 -26.06
CA ILE A 185 3.33 1.64 -25.00
C ILE A 185 4.85 1.61 -24.97
N ILE A 186 5.42 1.73 -23.79
CA ILE A 186 6.86 1.56 -23.56
C ILE A 186 7.05 0.24 -22.81
N TYR A 187 7.82 -0.65 -23.43
CA TYR A 187 8.19 -1.92 -22.83
C TYR A 187 9.27 -1.74 -21.77
N PRO A 188 9.35 -2.66 -20.79
CA PRO A 188 10.44 -2.68 -19.85
C PRO A 188 11.80 -2.73 -20.56
N ASP A 189 12.75 -1.93 -20.07
CA ASP A 189 14.16 -1.96 -20.48
C ASP A 189 14.98 -2.62 -19.36
N ILE A 190 15.44 -3.85 -19.58
CA ILE A 190 16.19 -4.62 -18.58
C ILE A 190 17.55 -4.02 -18.22
N ALA A 191 18.07 -3.06 -19.00
CA ALA A 191 19.30 -2.35 -18.68
C ALA A 191 19.11 -1.28 -17.59
N ARG A 192 17.86 -0.87 -17.31
CA ARG A 192 17.54 0.10 -16.27
C ARG A 192 17.31 -0.60 -14.93
N SER A 193 17.55 0.12 -13.82
CA SER A 193 17.14 -0.37 -12.50
C SER A 193 15.61 -0.56 -12.43
N TYR A 194 15.14 -1.37 -11.50
CA TYR A 194 13.71 -1.68 -11.37
C TYR A 194 12.86 -0.41 -11.23
N VAL A 195 13.26 0.50 -10.34
CA VAL A 195 12.50 1.73 -10.08
C VAL A 195 12.64 2.74 -11.23
N GLU A 196 13.84 2.89 -11.82
CA GLU A 196 14.05 3.69 -13.01
C GLU A 196 13.16 3.22 -14.17
N ASN A 197 13.05 1.91 -14.34
CA ASN A 197 12.25 1.29 -15.39
C ASN A 197 10.76 1.62 -15.24
N ILE A 198 10.24 1.65 -14.02
CA ILE A 198 8.85 2.07 -13.76
C ILE A 198 8.62 3.51 -14.25
N LEU A 199 9.48 4.45 -13.86
CA LEU A 199 9.38 5.83 -14.30
C LEU A 199 9.56 5.96 -15.82
N PHE A 200 10.46 5.16 -16.41
CA PHE A 200 10.68 5.13 -17.85
C PHE A 200 9.43 4.65 -18.61
N MET A 201 8.81 3.56 -18.19
CA MET A 201 7.57 3.08 -18.80
C MET A 201 6.42 4.09 -18.67
N LEU A 202 6.34 4.82 -17.57
CA LEU A 202 5.31 5.85 -17.36
C LEU A 202 5.56 7.10 -18.20
N ARG A 203 6.78 7.68 -18.15
CA ARG A 203 7.07 9.04 -18.65
C ARG A 203 8.04 9.11 -19.84
N GLY A 204 8.74 8.02 -20.12
CA GLY A 204 9.77 8.00 -21.16
C GLY A 204 9.21 8.13 -22.55
N TYR A 205 10.13 8.24 -23.51
CA TYR A 205 9.82 8.18 -24.94
C TYR A 205 10.33 6.87 -25.53
N PRO A 206 9.59 6.26 -26.47
CA PRO A 206 10.07 5.08 -27.17
C PRO A 206 11.45 5.35 -27.78
N TYR A 207 12.34 4.37 -27.67
CA TYR A 207 13.71 4.43 -28.21
C TYR A 207 14.60 5.53 -27.65
N SER A 208 14.20 6.25 -26.61
CA SER A 208 15.06 7.25 -25.98
C SER A 208 16.25 6.57 -25.29
N ARG A 209 17.47 6.86 -25.80
CA ARG A 209 18.75 6.48 -25.19
C ARG A 209 19.28 7.50 -24.21
N LEU A 210 18.58 8.62 -24.04
CA LEU A 210 18.97 9.70 -23.14
C LEU A 210 18.85 9.18 -21.71
N LYS A 211 19.98 8.79 -21.11
CA LYS A 211 20.01 8.32 -19.71
C LYS A 211 19.78 9.46 -18.73
N HIS A 212 20.30 10.64 -19.02
CA HIS A 212 20.14 11.84 -18.20
C HIS A 212 20.26 13.07 -19.11
N THR A 213 19.33 13.99 -19.05
CA THR A 213 19.49 15.31 -19.64
C THR A 213 19.72 16.32 -18.52
N THR A 214 20.73 17.16 -18.68
CA THR A 214 21.00 18.30 -17.80
C THR A 214 19.97 19.43 -17.94
N GLN A 215 19.05 19.31 -18.91
CA GLN A 215 18.00 20.29 -19.21
C GLN A 215 16.60 19.69 -19.07
N GLY A 216 16.23 19.32 -17.88
CA GLY A 216 14.89 19.39 -17.22
C GLY A 216 13.64 18.81 -17.88
N GLU A 217 13.56 18.46 -19.17
CA GLU A 217 12.27 18.17 -19.79
C GLU A 217 12.02 16.72 -20.21
N VAL A 218 13.05 15.90 -20.42
CA VAL A 218 12.89 14.56 -21.04
C VAL A 218 13.55 13.42 -20.26
N GLY A 219 14.42 13.70 -19.30
CA GLY A 219 15.17 12.69 -18.56
C GLY A 219 14.54 12.33 -17.21
N ILE A 220 14.86 11.13 -16.73
CA ILE A 220 14.62 10.72 -15.35
C ILE A 220 15.90 10.93 -14.58
N THR A 221 15.86 11.76 -13.54
CA THR A 221 17.06 12.09 -12.74
C THR A 221 17.28 11.04 -11.64
N PRO A 222 18.52 10.83 -11.17
CA PRO A 222 18.79 9.97 -10.02
C PRO A 222 17.99 10.37 -8.78
N LEU A 223 17.77 11.66 -8.57
CA LEU A 223 16.99 12.19 -7.46
C LEU A 223 15.49 11.78 -7.54
N GLU A 224 14.92 11.79 -8.75
CA GLU A 224 13.53 11.31 -8.95
C GLU A 224 13.43 9.80 -8.74
N ILE A 225 14.44 9.02 -9.16
CA ILE A 225 14.49 7.58 -8.91
C ILE A 225 14.55 7.30 -7.40
N GLU A 226 15.45 7.98 -6.68
CA GLU A 226 15.59 7.85 -5.23
C GLU A 226 14.29 8.23 -4.49
N ALA A 227 13.66 9.33 -4.88
CA ALA A 227 12.41 9.77 -4.29
C ALA A 227 11.28 8.76 -4.52
N PHE A 228 11.18 8.21 -5.73
CA PHE A 228 10.16 7.22 -6.06
C PHE A 228 10.42 5.88 -5.36
N ASP A 229 11.67 5.47 -5.22
CA ASP A 229 12.10 4.29 -4.46
C ASP A 229 11.65 4.38 -2.99
N LYS A 230 11.92 5.52 -2.33
CA LYS A 230 11.46 5.78 -0.96
C LYS A 230 9.94 5.73 -0.83
N ILE A 231 9.20 6.31 -1.79
CA ILE A 231 7.73 6.24 -1.81
C ILE A 231 7.26 4.79 -1.89
N LEU A 232 7.81 3.98 -2.79
CA LEU A 232 7.43 2.57 -2.93
C LEU A 232 7.72 1.78 -1.64
N THR A 233 8.88 2.01 -1.02
CA THR A 233 9.26 1.39 0.26
C THR A 233 8.29 1.72 1.37
N LEU A 234 7.89 2.99 1.52
CA LEU A 234 6.94 3.44 2.54
C LEU A 234 5.52 2.87 2.35
N HIS A 235 5.18 2.44 1.13
CA HIS A 235 3.89 1.85 0.81
C HIS A 235 3.91 0.31 0.78
N ALA A 236 5.08 -0.34 0.95
CA ALA A 236 5.25 -1.77 0.68
C ALA A 236 4.34 -2.68 1.53
N ASP A 237 4.16 -2.42 2.82
CA ASP A 237 3.18 -3.13 3.66
C ASP A 237 2.70 -2.26 4.83
N HIS A 238 1.58 -2.63 5.44
CA HIS A 238 1.04 -1.96 6.63
C HIS A 238 0.09 -2.88 7.40
N SER A 239 0.59 -4.04 7.83
CA SER A 239 -0.16 -5.01 8.64
C SER A 239 -1.49 -5.45 7.96
N GLN A 240 -2.52 -5.74 8.74
CA GLN A 240 -3.84 -6.19 8.27
C GLN A 240 -4.75 -5.01 7.90
N ASN A 241 -4.32 -4.16 6.96
CA ASN A 241 -5.21 -3.17 6.35
C ASN A 241 -6.28 -3.85 5.47
N ALA A 242 -7.29 -3.09 5.02
CA ALA A 242 -8.42 -3.66 4.28
C ALA A 242 -8.00 -4.48 3.05
N SER A 243 -7.05 -4.01 2.25
CA SER A 243 -6.61 -4.75 1.06
C SER A 243 -5.77 -5.99 1.39
N SER A 244 -4.88 -5.92 2.38
CA SER A 244 -4.11 -7.08 2.83
C SER A 244 -5.01 -8.18 3.43
N THR A 245 -6.01 -7.78 4.23
CA THR A 245 -7.03 -8.70 4.75
C THR A 245 -7.85 -9.32 3.62
N THR A 246 -8.24 -8.52 2.60
CA THR A 246 -8.95 -9.03 1.42
C THR A 246 -8.12 -10.07 0.66
N VAL A 247 -6.82 -9.81 0.44
CA VAL A 247 -5.91 -10.78 -0.20
C VAL A 247 -5.87 -12.09 0.58
N ARG A 248 -5.71 -12.04 1.92
CA ARG A 248 -5.70 -13.24 2.76
C ARG A 248 -7.04 -13.97 2.72
N ASN A 249 -8.15 -13.25 2.80
CA ASN A 249 -9.49 -13.83 2.75
C ASN A 249 -9.76 -14.55 1.44
N VAL A 250 -9.42 -13.92 0.32
CA VAL A 250 -9.58 -14.53 -1.01
C VAL A 250 -8.61 -15.69 -1.20
N ALA A 251 -7.35 -15.55 -0.78
CA ALA A 251 -6.36 -16.64 -0.81
C ALA A 251 -6.78 -17.85 0.02
N SER A 252 -7.55 -17.66 1.11
CA SER A 252 -8.02 -18.75 1.98
C SER A 252 -8.94 -19.76 1.27
N THR A 253 -9.50 -19.38 0.12
CA THR A 253 -10.32 -20.26 -0.73
C THR A 253 -9.50 -21.16 -1.66
N GLY A 254 -8.16 -21.03 -1.67
CA GLY A 254 -7.29 -21.75 -2.60
C GLY A 254 -7.31 -21.19 -4.03
N VAL A 255 -7.81 -19.98 -4.24
CA VAL A 255 -7.87 -19.34 -5.56
C VAL A 255 -6.47 -19.02 -6.09
N HIS A 256 -6.37 -18.91 -7.41
CA HIS A 256 -5.13 -18.49 -8.08
C HIS A 256 -4.58 -17.17 -7.50
N PRO A 257 -3.27 -17.04 -7.18
CA PRO A 257 -2.69 -15.85 -6.56
C PRO A 257 -3.00 -14.53 -7.29
N TYR A 258 -3.01 -14.50 -8.61
CA TYR A 258 -3.38 -13.29 -9.36
C TYR A 258 -4.81 -12.82 -9.04
N ALA A 259 -5.75 -13.74 -8.83
CA ALA A 259 -7.12 -13.39 -8.45
C ALA A 259 -7.17 -12.77 -7.04
N ALA A 260 -6.41 -13.32 -6.10
CA ALA A 260 -6.31 -12.77 -4.74
C ALA A 260 -5.69 -11.35 -4.76
N ILE A 261 -4.63 -11.13 -5.55
CA ILE A 261 -4.00 -9.81 -5.71
C ILE A 261 -4.96 -8.83 -6.41
N SER A 262 -5.69 -9.27 -7.43
CA SER A 262 -6.73 -8.44 -8.09
C SER A 262 -7.81 -7.98 -7.09
N ALA A 263 -8.24 -8.84 -6.19
CA ALA A 263 -9.16 -8.49 -5.11
C ALA A 263 -8.56 -7.44 -4.14
N GLY A 264 -7.27 -7.58 -3.81
CA GLY A 264 -6.52 -6.57 -3.05
C GLY A 264 -6.47 -5.21 -3.73
N ILE A 265 -6.25 -5.18 -5.06
CA ILE A 265 -6.29 -3.95 -5.86
C ILE A 265 -7.68 -3.32 -5.81
N SER A 266 -8.74 -4.12 -5.95
CA SER A 266 -10.12 -3.66 -5.87
C SER A 266 -10.45 -3.07 -4.49
N ALA A 267 -9.99 -3.69 -3.40
CA ALA A 267 -10.15 -3.16 -2.05
C ALA A 267 -9.36 -1.87 -1.83
N LEU A 268 -8.14 -1.77 -2.41
CA LEU A 268 -7.31 -0.56 -2.30
C LEU A 268 -7.94 0.63 -3.04
N TRP A 269 -8.68 0.41 -4.10
CA TRP A 269 -9.35 1.45 -4.87
C TRP A 269 -10.39 2.23 -4.06
N GLY A 270 -10.95 1.62 -3.01
CA GLY A 270 -11.95 2.27 -2.17
C GLY A 270 -11.49 3.61 -1.61
N HIS A 271 -12.38 4.63 -1.65
CA HIS A 271 -12.10 5.98 -1.19
C HIS A 271 -11.80 6.10 0.32
N LEU A 272 -12.14 5.08 1.10
CA LEU A 272 -11.80 4.97 2.52
C LEU A 272 -10.46 4.25 2.76
N HIS A 273 -9.74 3.88 1.68
CA HIS A 273 -8.47 3.19 1.76
C HIS A 273 -7.42 3.89 0.88
N GLY A 274 -7.02 3.34 -0.26
CA GLY A 274 -5.92 3.87 -1.07
C GLY A 274 -6.22 5.13 -1.88
N GLY A 275 -7.50 5.50 -2.05
CA GLY A 275 -7.88 6.73 -2.76
C GLY A 275 -7.73 8.02 -1.94
N ALA A 276 -7.16 7.96 -0.73
CA ALA A 276 -7.06 9.14 0.14
C ALA A 276 -6.03 10.16 -0.37
N ASN A 277 -4.90 9.73 -0.93
CA ASN A 277 -3.85 10.62 -1.45
C ASN A 277 -4.31 11.46 -2.65
N GLU A 278 -5.13 10.89 -3.54
CA GLU A 278 -5.77 11.63 -4.62
C GLU A 278 -6.69 12.73 -4.06
N LYS A 279 -7.51 12.37 -3.07
CA LYS A 279 -8.43 13.32 -2.43
C LYS A 279 -7.71 14.46 -1.69
N VAL A 280 -6.56 14.20 -1.06
CA VAL A 280 -5.74 15.25 -0.44
C VAL A 280 -5.39 16.31 -1.47
N LEU A 281 -4.89 15.91 -2.63
CA LEU A 281 -4.46 16.88 -3.63
C LEU A 281 -5.63 17.66 -4.22
N LEU A 282 -6.74 16.97 -4.54
CA LEU A 282 -7.97 17.63 -5.02
C LEU A 282 -8.50 18.62 -3.98
N GLN A 283 -8.40 18.32 -2.70
CA GLN A 283 -8.81 19.21 -1.62
C GLN A 283 -7.90 20.44 -1.50
N LEU A 284 -6.57 20.27 -1.64
CA LEU A 284 -5.65 21.42 -1.71
C LEU A 284 -5.94 22.29 -2.92
N GLU A 285 -6.29 21.71 -4.06
CA GLU A 285 -6.73 22.43 -5.26
C GLU A 285 -8.06 23.15 -5.04
N GLU A 286 -9.03 22.58 -4.31
CA GLU A 286 -10.31 23.20 -3.93
C GLU A 286 -10.09 24.40 -3.01
N ILE A 287 -9.18 24.32 -2.03
CA ILE A 287 -8.80 25.44 -1.18
C ILE A 287 -8.25 26.60 -2.03
N GLY A 288 -7.45 26.29 -3.03
CA GLY A 288 -7.02 27.16 -4.11
C GLY A 288 -6.03 28.26 -3.75
N ASP A 289 -6.16 28.89 -2.58
CA ASP A 289 -5.27 29.96 -2.07
C ASP A 289 -5.05 29.79 -0.57
N VAL A 290 -3.84 30.09 -0.10
CA VAL A 290 -3.48 30.02 1.33
C VAL A 290 -4.40 30.87 2.21
N LYS A 291 -4.93 31.98 1.69
CA LYS A 291 -5.89 32.86 2.40
C LYS A 291 -7.21 32.17 2.71
N ASN A 292 -7.56 31.13 1.98
CA ASN A 292 -8.80 30.38 2.19
C ASN A 292 -8.67 29.30 3.27
N VAL A 293 -7.46 28.95 3.71
CA VAL A 293 -7.22 27.84 4.62
C VAL A 293 -8.05 27.94 5.88
N ASP A 294 -8.07 29.12 6.54
CA ASP A 294 -8.81 29.31 7.78
C ASP A 294 -10.32 29.05 7.61
N LYS A 295 -10.89 29.42 6.45
CA LYS A 295 -12.29 29.14 6.11
C LYS A 295 -12.56 27.64 6.03
N TYR A 296 -11.67 26.88 5.40
CA TYR A 296 -11.81 25.42 5.28
C TYR A 296 -11.56 24.70 6.61
N ILE A 297 -10.65 25.19 7.43
CA ILE A 297 -10.46 24.70 8.80
C ILE A 297 -11.72 24.90 9.65
N ALA A 298 -12.40 26.05 9.51
CA ALA A 298 -13.67 26.31 10.19
C ALA A 298 -14.74 25.29 9.77
N ARG A 299 -14.83 24.95 8.47
CA ARG A 299 -15.73 23.91 7.95
C ARG A 299 -15.45 22.52 8.57
N VAL A 300 -14.16 22.15 8.70
CA VAL A 300 -13.77 20.88 9.36
C VAL A 300 -14.26 20.80 10.80
N LYS A 301 -14.29 21.91 11.50
CA LYS A 301 -14.72 22.00 12.90
C LYS A 301 -16.26 22.04 13.05
N ASP A 302 -16.98 22.43 12.01
CA ASP A 302 -18.44 22.47 12.02
C ASP A 302 -19.00 21.03 11.91
N LYS A 303 -19.75 20.61 12.93
CA LYS A 303 -20.40 19.29 12.96
C LYS A 303 -21.48 19.11 11.90
N ASN A 304 -22.03 20.21 11.37
CA ASN A 304 -23.09 20.22 10.36
C ASN A 304 -22.54 20.25 8.93
N ASP A 305 -21.23 20.56 8.75
CA ASP A 305 -20.56 20.50 7.44
C ASP A 305 -20.06 19.09 7.17
N SER A 306 -20.29 18.59 5.97
CA SER A 306 -19.79 17.27 5.52
C SER A 306 -18.29 17.29 5.13
N PHE A 307 -17.67 18.45 5.10
CA PHE A 307 -16.27 18.60 4.72
C PHE A 307 -15.34 17.99 5.77
N LYS A 308 -14.48 17.07 5.33
CA LYS A 308 -13.48 16.41 6.17
C LYS A 308 -12.08 16.65 5.61
N LEU A 309 -11.16 17.01 6.48
CA LEU A 309 -9.76 17.17 6.09
C LEU A 309 -9.15 15.83 5.75
N MET A 310 -8.77 15.63 4.47
CA MET A 310 -8.13 14.41 3.99
C MET A 310 -6.63 14.42 4.29
N GLY A 311 -6.04 13.24 4.48
CA GLY A 311 -4.62 13.12 4.83
C GLY A 311 -4.29 13.38 6.30
N PHE A 312 -5.31 13.53 7.16
CA PHE A 312 -5.18 13.72 8.60
C PHE A 312 -5.90 12.62 9.38
N GLY A 313 -5.26 12.22 10.48
CA GLY A 313 -5.72 11.11 11.31
C GLY A 313 -5.40 9.75 10.68
N HIS A 314 -5.42 8.73 11.52
CA HIS A 314 -5.17 7.36 11.11
C HIS A 314 -5.92 6.39 12.02
N ARG A 315 -6.42 5.29 11.47
CA ARG A 315 -7.14 4.29 12.27
C ARG A 315 -6.27 3.68 13.37
N VAL A 316 -4.97 3.50 13.11
CA VAL A 316 -4.02 2.87 14.02
C VAL A 316 -3.17 3.91 14.77
N TYR A 317 -2.52 4.84 14.05
CA TYR A 317 -1.68 5.85 14.68
C TYR A 317 -2.50 6.85 15.49
N LYS A 318 -2.13 6.99 16.75
CA LYS A 318 -2.60 8.04 17.69
C LYS A 318 -1.52 9.09 17.94
N SER A 319 -0.41 8.98 17.23
CA SER A 319 0.73 9.86 17.15
C SER A 319 1.05 10.13 15.69
N TYR A 320 2.13 10.84 15.42
CA TYR A 320 2.56 11.15 14.05
C TYR A 320 2.94 9.87 13.28
N ASP A 321 2.43 9.72 12.06
CA ASP A 321 2.77 8.59 11.17
C ASP A 321 4.27 8.67 10.79
N PRO A 322 5.11 7.65 11.08
CA PRO A 322 6.54 7.71 10.78
C PRO A 322 6.81 7.89 9.28
N ARG A 323 5.93 7.37 8.43
CA ARG A 323 6.04 7.52 6.97
C ARG A 323 5.83 8.97 6.54
N ALA A 324 4.89 9.67 7.17
CA ALA A 324 4.62 11.08 6.91
C ALA A 324 5.83 11.95 7.25
N LYS A 325 6.52 11.64 8.37
CA LYS A 325 7.75 12.35 8.76
C LYS A 325 8.86 12.18 7.72
N ILE A 326 9.05 10.97 7.20
CA ILE A 326 10.05 10.68 6.17
C ILE A 326 9.70 11.42 4.87
N LEU A 327 8.42 11.37 4.44
CA LEU A 327 7.98 12.06 3.22
C LEU A 327 8.09 13.57 3.33
N LYS A 328 7.83 14.15 4.51
CA LYS A 328 8.06 15.58 4.74
C LYS A 328 9.53 15.94 4.50
N GLY A 329 10.46 15.22 5.12
CA GLY A 329 11.89 15.44 4.89
C GLY A 329 12.29 15.25 3.42
N LEU A 330 11.74 14.24 2.75
CA LEU A 330 11.97 14.00 1.32
C LEU A 330 11.45 15.15 0.46
N LYS A 331 10.26 15.69 0.74
CA LYS A 331 9.71 16.85 0.05
C LYS A 331 10.63 18.06 0.17
N ASP A 332 11.11 18.33 1.38
CA ASP A 332 12.01 19.45 1.65
C ASP A 332 13.36 19.27 0.95
N GLU A 333 13.91 18.06 0.94
CA GLU A 333 15.14 17.70 0.20
C GLU A 333 14.98 17.92 -1.31
N LEU A 334 13.87 17.44 -1.91
CA LEU A 334 13.59 17.62 -3.33
C LEU A 334 13.50 19.10 -3.72
N HIS A 335 12.84 19.90 -2.89
CA HIS A 335 12.74 21.36 -3.10
C HIS A 335 14.12 22.04 -3.05
N GLN A 336 14.94 21.73 -2.02
CA GLN A 336 16.30 22.25 -1.87
C GLN A 336 17.24 21.88 -3.03
N LYS A 337 17.05 20.69 -3.60
CA LYS A 337 17.80 20.20 -4.77
C LYS A 337 17.25 20.68 -6.12
N GLY A 338 16.27 21.61 -6.11
CA GLY A 338 15.75 22.27 -7.30
C GLY A 338 14.69 21.49 -8.09
N VAL A 339 14.07 20.46 -7.50
CA VAL A 339 12.90 19.83 -8.11
C VAL A 339 11.73 20.82 -8.04
N LYS A 340 11.15 21.12 -9.20
CA LYS A 340 10.05 22.07 -9.31
C LYS A 340 8.80 21.50 -8.61
N MET A 341 8.45 22.11 -7.49
CA MET A 341 7.22 21.83 -6.76
C MET A 341 6.10 22.79 -7.22
N ASP A 342 4.86 22.41 -6.97
CA ASP A 342 3.74 23.35 -7.06
C ASP A 342 3.76 24.23 -5.79
N GLU A 343 4.31 25.44 -5.92
CA GLU A 343 4.52 26.37 -4.79
C GLU A 343 3.21 26.69 -4.08
N ARG A 344 2.15 26.99 -4.85
CA ARG A 344 0.82 27.30 -4.32
C ARG A 344 0.27 26.16 -3.44
N LEU A 345 0.30 24.93 -3.94
CA LEU A 345 -0.19 23.77 -3.17
C LEU A 345 0.72 23.48 -1.98
N SER A 346 2.01 23.73 -2.10
CA SER A 346 2.98 23.56 -1.01
C SER A 346 2.75 24.54 0.12
N GLU A 347 2.42 25.79 -0.19
CA GLU A 347 2.07 26.83 0.80
C GLU A 347 0.75 26.50 1.50
N ILE A 348 -0.29 26.10 0.75
CA ILE A 348 -1.57 25.67 1.33
C ILE A 348 -1.36 24.47 2.27
N ALA A 349 -0.63 23.46 1.83
CA ALA A 349 -0.34 22.27 2.63
C ALA A 349 0.44 22.63 3.92
N ALA A 350 1.47 23.49 3.81
CA ALA A 350 2.23 23.95 4.97
C ALA A 350 1.35 24.70 5.98
N LYS A 351 0.45 25.57 5.51
CA LYS A 351 -0.46 26.32 6.38
C LYS A 351 -1.48 25.40 7.05
N VAL A 352 -2.06 24.45 6.32
CA VAL A 352 -2.97 23.43 6.87
C VAL A 352 -2.28 22.60 7.95
N GLU A 353 -1.05 22.14 7.68
CA GLU A 353 -0.25 21.39 8.65
C GLU A 353 0.05 22.23 9.90
N GLU A 354 0.50 23.48 9.73
CA GLU A 354 0.80 24.37 10.84
C GLU A 354 -0.38 24.52 11.79
N ILE A 355 -1.57 24.74 11.24
CA ILE A 355 -2.79 24.89 12.03
C ILE A 355 -3.13 23.57 12.73
N ALA A 356 -3.14 22.46 11.99
CA ALA A 356 -3.53 21.16 12.55
C ALA A 356 -2.62 20.70 13.68
N LEU A 357 -1.34 21.06 13.65
CA LEU A 357 -0.38 20.71 14.72
C LEU A 357 -0.48 21.59 15.97
N LYS A 358 -1.14 22.76 15.90
CA LYS A 358 -1.26 23.72 17.00
C LYS A 358 -2.68 23.80 17.58
N ASP A 359 -3.68 23.47 16.82
CA ASP A 359 -5.08 23.65 17.16
C ASP A 359 -5.62 22.49 18.02
N GLU A 360 -6.20 22.80 19.17
CA GLU A 360 -6.72 21.83 20.15
C GLU A 360 -7.71 20.83 19.54
N TYR A 361 -8.58 21.28 18.60
CA TYR A 361 -9.54 20.39 17.94
C TYR A 361 -8.87 19.18 17.26
N PHE A 362 -7.74 19.39 16.59
CA PHE A 362 -6.99 18.36 15.89
C PHE A 362 -6.17 17.52 16.86
N ILE A 363 -5.52 18.15 17.86
CA ILE A 363 -4.68 17.50 18.86
C ILE A 363 -5.50 16.51 19.69
N GLU A 364 -6.64 16.94 20.26
CA GLU A 364 -7.52 16.10 21.07
C GLU A 364 -8.07 14.89 20.30
N ARG A 365 -8.25 15.04 18.99
CA ARG A 365 -8.76 13.96 18.12
C ARG A 365 -7.67 13.14 17.46
N ASN A 366 -6.40 13.40 17.77
CA ASN A 366 -5.23 12.76 17.16
C ASN A 366 -5.22 12.85 15.61
N LEU A 367 -5.63 14.00 15.07
CA LEU A 367 -5.68 14.26 13.64
C LEU A 367 -4.33 14.80 13.15
N TYR A 368 -3.30 13.97 13.20
CA TYR A 368 -1.97 14.27 12.66
C TYR A 368 -1.89 13.96 11.17
N PRO A 369 -0.99 14.64 10.41
CA PRO A 369 -0.72 14.30 9.02
C PRO A 369 -0.31 12.83 8.88
N ASN A 370 -0.85 12.14 7.88
CA ASN A 370 -0.51 10.77 7.54
C ASN A 370 0.27 10.69 6.22
N VAL A 371 0.59 9.47 5.76
CA VAL A 371 1.37 9.23 4.54
C VAL A 371 0.76 9.88 3.30
N ASP A 372 -0.57 9.96 3.21
CA ASP A 372 -1.29 10.47 2.04
C ASP A 372 -1.15 11.98 1.89
N PHE A 373 -0.97 12.71 2.99
CA PHE A 373 -0.84 14.15 2.98
C PHE A 373 0.40 14.65 2.21
N TYR A 374 1.52 13.92 2.30
CA TYR A 374 2.76 14.34 1.62
C TYR A 374 3.02 13.60 0.32
N SER A 375 2.59 12.34 0.19
CA SER A 375 2.88 11.51 -0.99
C SER A 375 2.36 12.13 -2.28
N GLY A 376 1.15 12.71 -2.25
CA GLY A 376 0.53 13.33 -3.42
C GLY A 376 1.33 14.51 -3.99
N THR A 377 1.84 15.40 -3.15
CA THR A 377 2.65 16.56 -3.58
C THR A 377 3.97 16.11 -4.20
N ILE A 378 4.60 15.06 -3.65
CA ILE A 378 5.85 14.51 -4.20
C ILE A 378 5.56 13.81 -5.53
N LEU A 379 4.52 12.97 -5.62
CA LEU A 379 4.17 12.28 -6.88
C LEU A 379 3.87 13.29 -7.99
N ARG A 380 3.19 14.40 -7.68
CA ARG A 380 2.96 15.48 -8.64
C ARG A 380 4.27 16.13 -9.10
N ALA A 381 5.21 16.39 -8.19
CA ALA A 381 6.53 16.91 -8.53
C ALA A 381 7.32 15.93 -9.42
N LEU A 382 7.12 14.62 -9.22
CA LEU A 382 7.64 13.57 -10.08
C LEU A 382 6.85 13.41 -11.41
N LYS A 383 5.95 14.34 -11.74
CA LYS A 383 5.14 14.36 -12.97
C LYS A 383 4.21 13.13 -13.10
N ILE A 384 3.79 12.54 -12.01
CA ILE A 384 2.76 11.49 -11.98
C ILE A 384 1.39 12.17 -11.88
N PRO A 385 0.45 11.89 -12.79
CA PRO A 385 -0.88 12.49 -12.73
C PRO A 385 -1.69 11.98 -11.54
N VAL A 386 -2.56 12.83 -11.01
CA VAL A 386 -3.34 12.57 -9.77
C VAL A 386 -4.10 11.26 -9.83
N ARG A 387 -4.79 10.98 -10.93
CA ARG A 387 -5.54 9.72 -11.15
C ARG A 387 -4.66 8.46 -11.10
N PHE A 388 -3.33 8.64 -11.14
CA PHE A 388 -2.37 7.54 -11.13
C PHE A 388 -1.70 7.33 -9.76
N PHE A 389 -2.06 8.10 -8.75
CA PHE A 389 -1.50 7.97 -7.40
C PHE A 389 -1.86 6.63 -6.76
N THR A 390 -3.13 6.22 -6.85
CA THR A 390 -3.55 4.91 -6.33
C THR A 390 -2.90 3.73 -7.08
N PRO A 391 -2.75 3.73 -8.44
CA PRO A 391 -1.91 2.75 -9.14
C PRO A 391 -0.44 2.71 -8.67
N VAL A 392 0.19 3.85 -8.37
CA VAL A 392 1.54 3.86 -7.76
C VAL A 392 1.53 3.18 -6.39
N PHE A 393 0.50 3.42 -5.59
CA PHE A 393 0.31 2.72 -4.32
C PHE A 393 0.19 1.21 -4.53
N VAL A 394 -0.54 0.74 -5.56
CA VAL A 394 -0.59 -0.68 -5.93
C VAL A 394 0.82 -1.22 -6.19
N ILE A 395 1.63 -0.52 -6.99
CA ILE A 395 3.00 -0.95 -7.29
C ILE A 395 3.78 -1.18 -5.99
N GLY A 396 3.79 -0.21 -5.09
CA GLY A 396 4.49 -0.32 -3.81
C GLY A 396 3.93 -1.45 -2.92
N ARG A 397 2.59 -1.56 -2.81
CA ARG A 397 1.92 -2.49 -1.90
C ARG A 397 1.91 -3.94 -2.39
N THR A 398 2.13 -4.18 -3.65
CA THR A 398 2.06 -5.53 -4.24
C THR A 398 2.96 -6.53 -3.53
N VAL A 399 4.17 -6.14 -3.17
CA VAL A 399 5.10 -7.04 -2.45
C VAL A 399 4.57 -7.42 -1.06
N GLY A 400 3.94 -6.48 -0.35
CA GLY A 400 3.29 -6.75 0.93
C GLY A 400 2.13 -7.74 0.78
N TRP A 401 1.27 -7.55 -0.22
CA TRP A 401 0.20 -8.51 -0.51
C TRP A 401 0.74 -9.90 -0.86
N CYS A 402 1.81 -9.97 -1.65
CA CYS A 402 2.47 -11.25 -1.94
C CYS A 402 3.03 -11.90 -0.68
N ALA A 403 3.68 -11.14 0.20
CA ALA A 403 4.18 -11.66 1.47
C ALA A 403 3.05 -12.16 2.37
N GLN A 404 1.92 -11.41 2.46
CA GLN A 404 0.73 -11.79 3.22
C GLN A 404 0.10 -13.09 2.67
N LEU A 405 0.02 -13.23 1.35
CA LEU A 405 -0.46 -14.45 0.69
C LEU A 405 0.46 -15.64 0.99
N LEU A 406 1.78 -15.48 0.81
CA LEU A 406 2.78 -16.52 1.09
C LEU A 406 2.72 -16.98 2.54
N GLU A 407 2.62 -16.06 3.48
CA GLU A 407 2.51 -16.40 4.90
C GLU A 407 1.22 -17.15 5.21
N HIS A 408 0.09 -16.75 4.59
CA HIS A 408 -1.19 -17.43 4.75
C HIS A 408 -1.12 -18.87 4.24
N VAL A 409 -0.63 -19.08 3.01
CA VAL A 409 -0.57 -20.41 2.39
C VAL A 409 0.36 -21.35 3.17
N LYS A 410 1.44 -20.84 3.76
CA LYS A 410 2.40 -21.62 4.56
C LYS A 410 1.91 -21.89 6.00
N SER A 411 0.88 -21.18 6.45
CA SER A 411 0.44 -21.30 7.84
C SER A 411 -0.25 -22.65 8.10
N PRO A 412 0.18 -23.41 9.11
CA PRO A 412 -0.54 -24.63 9.51
C PRO A 412 -1.94 -24.33 10.06
N GLN A 413 -2.19 -23.07 10.40
CA GLN A 413 -3.49 -22.58 10.87
C GLN A 413 -4.36 -22.04 9.73
N ALA A 414 -3.89 -22.12 8.47
CA ALA A 414 -4.68 -21.66 7.33
C ALA A 414 -6.05 -22.37 7.28
N ARG A 415 -7.10 -21.60 7.23
CA ARG A 415 -8.49 -22.06 7.11
C ARG A 415 -9.23 -21.11 6.18
N ILE A 416 -10.27 -21.62 5.52
CA ILE A 416 -11.17 -20.75 4.78
C ILE A 416 -11.81 -19.73 5.71
N THR A 417 -11.75 -18.45 5.31
CA THR A 417 -12.31 -17.36 6.09
C THR A 417 -13.85 -17.39 5.99
N ARG A 418 -14.51 -17.64 7.11
CA ARG A 418 -15.97 -17.69 7.21
C ARG A 418 -16.42 -17.10 8.55
N PRO A 419 -16.60 -15.78 8.66
CA PRO A 419 -17.09 -15.15 9.87
C PRO A 419 -18.55 -15.57 10.15
N ARG A 420 -18.96 -15.50 11.42
CA ARG A 420 -20.35 -15.62 11.83
C ARG A 420 -21.07 -14.30 11.63
N GLN A 421 -22.40 -14.34 11.62
CA GLN A 421 -23.25 -13.15 11.62
C GLN A 421 -24.32 -13.25 12.71
N VAL A 422 -24.70 -12.10 13.26
CA VAL A 422 -25.92 -11.97 14.07
C VAL A 422 -27.08 -11.79 13.10
N TYR A 423 -27.99 -12.76 13.06
CA TYR A 423 -29.20 -12.64 12.23
C TYR A 423 -30.24 -11.76 12.96
N VAL A 424 -30.74 -10.76 12.26
CA VAL A 424 -31.73 -9.78 12.76
C VAL A 424 -32.96 -9.66 11.83
N GLY A 425 -33.13 -10.58 10.91
CA GLY A 425 -34.32 -10.67 10.07
C GLY A 425 -35.44 -11.46 10.77
N ASP A 426 -36.66 -11.39 10.21
CA ASP A 426 -37.83 -12.15 10.65
C ASP A 426 -37.70 -13.66 10.40
#